data_fc7f780a27f3e1bdd3081252813a3ed4
#
_entry.id   fc7f780a27f3e1bdd3081252813a3ed4
#
_cell.length_a   1.000
_cell.length_b   1.000
_cell.length_c   1.000
_cell.angle_alpha   90.00
_cell.angle_beta   90.00
_cell.angle_gamma   90.00
#
_symmetry.space_group_name_H-M   'P 1'
#
loop_
_entity.id
_entity.type
_entity.pdbx_description
1 polymer ?
#
loop_
_entity_poly.entity_id
_entity_poly.type
_entity_poly.pdbx_seq_one_letter_code
_entity_poly.pdbx_strand_id
1 'polypeptide(L)'
;MTQTLSQHPLSPANWPPASALRSHQAGFSRLRCRECGAEYEPVAKHVCDLCFGPLEVVYDYDWLRHSVSRQSIQAGPLSIWRYRPFLPVTSEKPIDVGTGMTPLVKAERLGRRLGLKNLYIKNDAVNMPTLSFKDRVVSVALTRAKELGFTTVSCASTGNLANSTAAIAAHAGLDCTIFIPADLEAGKVLGSLIYNPTVMAVEGNYDQVNRLCAEVADRYGWGFVNINLRPYYSEGSKTLAYEVVEQLGWQLPDQVVIPLASGSLYTKVYKGFQEFVKVGLVADKPVAFHGAQAQGCAPIAQAFREGRDFVSPVKPNTIAKSIAIGNPADGIYALEIARKTGGQIETAADPEIVAGIKLLAETEGIFTETAGGTTIAVLKRLAESGQLDPEAVTVAYITGNGLKTQEAVQPHVGHPLVISPKLESFEQALERARTLERLDWQEASV
;
A
#
# COMPACT_ATOMS: atom_id res chain seq x y z
N MET A 1 10.82 -13.50 -41.66
CA MET A 1 9.44 -13.09 -41.98
C MET A 1 9.14 -11.86 -41.17
N THR A 2 9.22 -10.69 -41.77
CA THR A 2 8.96 -9.40 -41.22
C THR A 2 7.46 -9.19 -41.12
N GLN A 3 6.87 -9.34 -39.95
CA GLN A 3 5.50 -8.87 -39.71
C GLN A 3 5.52 -7.35 -39.57
N THR A 4 4.92 -6.69 -40.52
CA THR A 4 4.61 -5.27 -40.52
C THR A 4 3.71 -4.96 -39.32
N LEU A 5 4.23 -4.20 -38.36
CA LEU A 5 3.45 -3.55 -37.27
C LEU A 5 2.40 -2.66 -37.97
N SER A 6 1.13 -3.04 -37.88
CA SER A 6 0.02 -2.21 -38.34
C SER A 6 -0.07 -0.96 -37.47
N GLN A 7 0.00 0.16 -38.15
CA GLN A 7 -0.14 1.51 -37.58
C GLN A 7 -1.55 1.71 -37.05
N HIS A 8 -1.73 2.15 -35.79
CA HIS A 8 -2.29 3.47 -35.43
C HIS A 8 -2.38 3.60 -33.91
N PRO A 9 -1.68 4.54 -33.28
CA PRO A 9 -2.01 4.98 -31.94
C PRO A 9 -3.31 5.80 -32.02
N LEU A 10 -4.25 5.53 -31.12
CA LEU A 10 -5.40 6.40 -30.90
C LEU A 10 -4.87 7.77 -30.47
N SER A 11 -5.02 8.78 -31.33
CA SER A 11 -4.79 10.15 -31.00
C SER A 11 -5.74 10.56 -29.86
N PRO A 12 -5.35 11.46 -28.94
CA PRO A 12 -6.23 12.01 -27.91
C PRO A 12 -7.59 12.54 -28.44
N ALA A 13 -7.68 12.83 -29.73
CA ALA A 13 -8.88 13.28 -30.42
C ALA A 13 -9.95 12.18 -30.62
N ASN A 14 -9.63 10.90 -30.41
CA ASN A 14 -10.57 9.77 -30.64
C ASN A 14 -11.13 9.16 -29.35
N TRP A 15 -11.06 9.86 -28.22
CA TRP A 15 -11.69 9.43 -26.98
C TRP A 15 -13.22 9.57 -27.09
N PRO A 16 -14.02 8.61 -26.58
CA PRO A 16 -15.45 8.78 -26.55
C PRO A 16 -15.82 10.05 -25.80
N PRO A 17 -16.81 10.82 -26.29
CA PRO A 17 -17.17 12.08 -25.64
C PRO A 17 -17.61 11.84 -24.19
N ALA A 18 -17.20 12.71 -23.29
CA ALA A 18 -17.48 12.67 -21.85
C ALA A 18 -18.98 12.54 -21.51
N SER A 19 -19.88 12.91 -22.44
CA SER A 19 -21.31 12.75 -22.31
C SER A 19 -21.78 11.30 -22.23
N ALA A 20 -21.00 10.33 -22.72
CA ALA A 20 -21.30 8.90 -22.64
C ALA A 20 -21.01 8.30 -21.24
N LEU A 21 -20.31 9.02 -20.37
CA LEU A 21 -19.84 8.54 -19.04
C LEU A 21 -20.70 9.05 -17.87
N ARG A 22 -21.76 9.81 -18.14
CA ARG A 22 -22.69 10.27 -17.11
C ARG A 22 -23.70 9.19 -16.76
N SER A 23 -23.27 8.17 -16.00
CA SER A 23 -24.23 7.34 -15.28
C SER A 23 -24.42 7.92 -13.88
N HIS A 24 -25.65 8.28 -13.52
CA HIS A 24 -26.05 8.72 -12.17
C HIS A 24 -25.87 7.66 -11.07
N GLN A 25 -25.13 6.59 -11.34
CA GLN A 25 -24.91 5.45 -10.46
C GLN A 25 -23.50 5.39 -9.82
N ALA A 26 -22.59 6.31 -10.19
CA ALA A 26 -21.25 6.35 -9.60
C ALA A 26 -21.13 7.57 -8.67
N GLY A 27 -20.64 7.36 -7.47
CA GLY A 27 -20.46 8.41 -6.45
C GLY A 27 -19.37 9.44 -6.78
N PHE A 28 -18.66 9.32 -7.93
CA PHE A 28 -17.62 10.26 -8.34
C PHE A 28 -18.00 11.01 -9.64
N SER A 29 -17.48 12.23 -9.81
CA SER A 29 -17.89 13.09 -10.91
C SER A 29 -16.76 13.67 -11.76
N ARG A 30 -15.62 13.97 -11.18
CA ARG A 30 -14.51 14.70 -11.83
C ARG A 30 -13.18 14.51 -11.14
N LEU A 31 -12.12 15.06 -11.72
CA LEU A 31 -10.84 15.26 -11.05
C LEU A 31 -10.72 16.72 -10.63
N ARG A 32 -10.03 16.98 -9.50
CA ARG A 32 -9.71 18.33 -9.02
C ARG A 32 -8.26 18.42 -8.61
N CYS A 33 -7.63 19.52 -8.96
CA CYS A 33 -6.28 19.81 -8.47
C CYS A 33 -6.31 20.09 -6.97
N ARG A 34 -5.41 19.47 -6.22
CA ARG A 34 -5.31 19.66 -4.76
C ARG A 34 -4.75 21.04 -4.39
N GLU A 35 -3.97 21.66 -5.28
CA GLU A 35 -3.30 22.94 -5.04
C GLU A 35 -4.18 24.14 -5.45
N CYS A 36 -4.60 24.21 -6.71
CA CYS A 36 -5.31 25.38 -7.24
C CYS A 36 -6.82 25.19 -7.40
N GLY A 37 -7.35 23.99 -7.14
CA GLY A 37 -8.78 23.70 -7.25
C GLY A 37 -9.32 23.54 -8.67
N ALA A 38 -8.50 23.65 -9.72
CA ALA A 38 -8.93 23.47 -11.11
C ALA A 38 -9.54 22.08 -11.32
N GLU A 39 -10.66 22.03 -12.04
CA GLU A 39 -11.45 20.81 -12.26
C GLU A 39 -11.26 20.28 -13.68
N TYR A 40 -11.30 18.95 -13.81
CA TYR A 40 -11.08 18.21 -15.04
C TYR A 40 -12.10 17.07 -15.17
N GLU A 41 -12.41 16.71 -16.40
CA GLU A 41 -13.14 15.47 -16.68
C GLU A 41 -12.35 14.25 -16.16
N PRO A 42 -13.05 13.16 -15.80
CA PRO A 42 -12.44 11.97 -15.22
C PRO A 42 -11.74 11.09 -16.27
N VAL A 43 -10.72 11.65 -16.91
CA VAL A 43 -9.86 11.02 -17.93
C VAL A 43 -8.53 10.53 -17.32
N ALA A 44 -7.68 9.88 -18.12
CA ALA A 44 -6.35 9.45 -17.69
C ALA A 44 -5.38 10.64 -17.60
N LYS A 45 -5.45 11.35 -16.48
CA LYS A 45 -4.66 12.55 -16.18
C LYS A 45 -4.29 12.59 -14.71
N HIS A 46 -3.05 12.97 -14.38
CA HIS A 46 -2.57 12.95 -13.00
C HIS A 46 -2.06 14.29 -12.48
N VAL A 47 -1.79 15.24 -13.36
CA VAL A 47 -1.30 16.58 -13.02
C VAL A 47 -2.18 17.68 -13.61
N CYS A 48 -2.24 18.79 -12.92
CA CYS A 48 -2.94 19.99 -13.33
C CYS A 48 -2.19 20.71 -14.45
N ASP A 49 -2.89 21.20 -15.47
CA ASP A 49 -2.29 21.97 -16.56
C ASP A 49 -1.87 23.38 -16.13
N LEU A 50 -2.45 23.91 -15.04
CA LEU A 50 -2.23 25.30 -14.60
C LEU A 50 -1.06 25.41 -13.61
N CYS A 51 -0.95 24.48 -12.65
CA CYS A 51 0.04 24.59 -11.57
C CYS A 51 0.87 23.32 -11.36
N PHE A 52 0.68 22.28 -12.19
CA PHE A 52 1.34 20.98 -12.10
C PHE A 52 1.07 20.22 -10.78
N GLY A 53 0.11 20.70 -9.97
CA GLY A 53 -0.32 20.03 -8.74
C GLY A 53 -1.01 18.68 -9.02
N PRO A 54 -1.01 17.75 -8.06
CA PRO A 54 -1.62 16.43 -8.24
C PRO A 54 -3.14 16.53 -8.32
N LEU A 55 -3.72 15.71 -9.19
CA LEU A 55 -5.17 15.59 -9.33
C LEU A 55 -5.72 14.54 -8.36
N GLU A 56 -6.92 14.79 -7.86
CA GLU A 56 -7.66 13.92 -6.97
C GLU A 56 -9.10 13.72 -7.45
N VAL A 57 -9.65 12.51 -7.17
CA VAL A 57 -11.06 12.18 -7.50
C VAL A 57 -12.01 12.93 -6.57
N VAL A 58 -13.02 13.56 -7.16
CA VAL A 58 -14.11 14.26 -6.46
C VAL A 58 -15.33 13.36 -6.39
N TYR A 59 -15.90 13.24 -5.20
CA TYR A 59 -17.11 12.44 -4.93
C TYR A 59 -18.30 13.35 -4.61
N ASP A 60 -19.48 12.88 -4.99
CA ASP A 60 -20.76 13.45 -4.56
C ASP A 60 -21.14 12.83 -3.21
N TYR A 61 -20.71 13.46 -2.12
CA TYR A 61 -20.98 12.98 -0.76
C TYR A 61 -22.46 13.11 -0.35
N ASP A 62 -23.22 13.99 -0.98
CA ASP A 62 -24.64 14.10 -0.69
C ASP A 62 -25.40 12.93 -1.32
N TRP A 63 -25.05 12.57 -2.55
CA TRP A 63 -25.55 11.34 -3.16
C TRP A 63 -25.14 10.09 -2.35
N LEU A 64 -23.88 9.98 -1.95
CA LEU A 64 -23.38 8.86 -1.14
C LEU A 64 -24.15 8.72 0.17
N ARG A 65 -24.41 9.83 0.87
CA ARG A 65 -25.16 9.85 2.14
C ARG A 65 -26.56 9.24 2.01
N HIS A 66 -27.23 9.48 0.88
CA HIS A 66 -28.59 8.99 0.64
C HIS A 66 -28.62 7.58 0.02
N SER A 67 -27.56 7.18 -0.68
CA SER A 67 -27.52 5.94 -1.47
C SER A 67 -26.86 4.77 -0.75
N VAL A 68 -26.07 5.01 0.31
CA VAL A 68 -25.28 3.99 0.98
C VAL A 68 -25.65 3.88 2.46
N SER A 69 -25.79 2.66 2.94
CA SER A 69 -25.99 2.34 4.35
C SER A 69 -25.02 1.23 4.79
N ARG A 70 -24.82 1.06 6.10
CA ARG A 70 -24.02 -0.05 6.65
C ARG A 70 -24.55 -1.40 6.13
N GLN A 71 -25.87 -1.55 6.11
CA GLN A 71 -26.53 -2.77 5.65
C GLN A 71 -26.27 -3.04 4.16
N SER A 72 -26.32 -2.01 3.29
CA SER A 72 -26.03 -2.17 1.86
C SER A 72 -24.56 -2.52 1.61
N ILE A 73 -23.62 -1.99 2.41
CA ILE A 73 -22.22 -2.38 2.36
C ILE A 73 -22.05 -3.83 2.79
N GLN A 74 -22.63 -4.23 3.93
CA GLN A 74 -22.53 -5.60 4.46
C GLN A 74 -23.13 -6.65 3.52
N ALA A 75 -24.11 -6.31 2.72
CA ALA A 75 -24.68 -7.17 1.69
C ALA A 75 -23.80 -7.32 0.43
N GLY A 76 -22.76 -6.50 0.29
CA GLY A 76 -21.83 -6.54 -0.85
C GLY A 76 -20.86 -7.74 -0.81
N PRO A 77 -20.03 -7.93 -1.85
CA PRO A 77 -19.09 -9.05 -1.94
C PRO A 77 -18.03 -8.98 -0.86
N LEU A 78 -17.35 -10.11 -0.58
CA LEU A 78 -16.22 -10.17 0.35
C LEU A 78 -14.92 -9.76 -0.35
N SER A 79 -14.92 -8.56 -0.92
CA SER A 79 -13.77 -7.94 -1.60
C SER A 79 -13.83 -6.40 -1.46
N ILE A 80 -12.85 -5.68 -2.02
CA ILE A 80 -12.88 -4.20 -2.04
C ILE A 80 -14.13 -3.63 -2.72
N TRP A 81 -14.77 -4.40 -3.59
CA TRP A 81 -15.93 -3.97 -4.35
C TRP A 81 -17.21 -3.84 -3.52
N ARG A 82 -17.17 -4.31 -2.28
CA ARG A 82 -18.14 -4.01 -1.23
C ARG A 82 -18.34 -2.50 -1.04
N TYR A 83 -17.24 -1.75 -1.23
CA TYR A 83 -17.20 -0.29 -1.11
C TYR A 83 -17.23 0.43 -2.46
N ARG A 84 -17.72 -0.23 -3.52
CA ARG A 84 -17.76 0.33 -4.89
C ARG A 84 -18.31 1.75 -4.99
N PRO A 85 -19.38 2.16 -4.26
CA PRO A 85 -19.88 3.54 -4.33
C PRO A 85 -18.85 4.61 -3.97
N PHE A 86 -17.83 4.26 -3.15
CA PHE A 86 -16.72 5.12 -2.75
C PHE A 86 -15.48 4.99 -3.64
N LEU A 87 -15.55 4.24 -4.72
CA LEU A 87 -14.43 3.99 -5.64
C LEU A 87 -14.69 4.64 -7.00
N PRO A 88 -13.64 5.08 -7.73
CA PRO A 88 -13.80 5.83 -8.98
C PRO A 88 -14.02 4.92 -10.18
N VAL A 89 -15.02 4.04 -10.09
CA VAL A 89 -15.40 3.08 -11.13
C VAL A 89 -16.91 3.14 -11.39
N THR A 90 -17.29 2.95 -12.65
CA THR A 90 -18.69 2.93 -13.10
C THR A 90 -19.19 1.52 -13.41
N SER A 91 -18.28 0.61 -13.73
CA SER A 91 -18.60 -0.76 -14.12
C SER A 91 -19.35 -1.51 -13.03
N GLU A 92 -20.42 -2.19 -13.39
CA GLU A 92 -21.12 -3.15 -12.52
C GLU A 92 -20.33 -4.47 -12.37
N LYS A 93 -19.42 -4.73 -13.30
CA LYS A 93 -18.53 -5.90 -13.31
C LYS A 93 -17.06 -5.44 -13.26
N PRO A 94 -16.60 -4.92 -12.10
CA PRO A 94 -15.21 -4.55 -11.95
C PRO A 94 -14.30 -5.79 -12.01
N ILE A 95 -12.99 -5.57 -12.17
CA ILE A 95 -12.01 -6.66 -12.09
C ILE A 95 -11.88 -7.09 -10.64
N ASP A 96 -12.50 -8.22 -10.29
CA ASP A 96 -12.47 -8.79 -8.95
C ASP A 96 -11.65 -10.08 -8.93
N VAL A 97 -10.55 -10.05 -8.21
CA VAL A 97 -9.64 -11.19 -7.97
C VAL A 97 -9.66 -11.64 -6.52
N GLY A 98 -10.74 -11.31 -5.79
CA GLY A 98 -10.87 -11.61 -4.36
C GLY A 98 -10.01 -10.68 -3.48
N THR A 99 -9.63 -9.53 -3.98
CA THR A 99 -8.81 -8.54 -3.25
C THR A 99 -9.61 -7.87 -2.14
N GLY A 100 -9.02 -7.74 -0.96
CA GLY A 100 -9.61 -7.06 0.18
C GLY A 100 -10.26 -8.00 1.19
N MET A 101 -11.02 -7.44 2.12
CA MET A 101 -11.60 -8.12 3.29
C MET A 101 -10.56 -8.96 4.05
N THR A 102 -9.34 -8.43 4.12
CA THR A 102 -8.23 -9.05 4.84
C THR A 102 -8.47 -9.00 6.35
N PRO A 103 -7.88 -9.93 7.12
CA PRO A 103 -8.12 -9.99 8.55
C PRO A 103 -7.72 -8.72 9.30
N LEU A 104 -8.56 -8.31 10.26
CA LEU A 104 -8.19 -7.42 11.34
C LEU A 104 -7.95 -8.29 12.58
N VAL A 105 -6.68 -8.61 12.86
CA VAL A 105 -6.26 -9.55 13.91
C VAL A 105 -6.08 -8.80 15.21
N LYS A 106 -6.76 -9.23 16.30
CA LYS A 106 -6.45 -8.75 17.64
C LYS A 106 -5.11 -9.34 18.08
N ALA A 107 -4.10 -8.48 18.22
CA ALA A 107 -2.71 -8.88 18.49
C ALA A 107 -2.46 -8.98 20.01
N GLU A 108 -2.95 -10.07 20.63
CA GLU A 108 -2.94 -10.20 22.10
C GLU A 108 -1.54 -10.39 22.69
N ARG A 109 -0.67 -11.17 22.03
CA ARG A 109 0.67 -11.44 22.54
C ARG A 109 1.59 -10.25 22.31
N LEU A 110 1.53 -9.64 21.13
CA LEU A 110 2.26 -8.41 20.84
C LEU A 110 1.77 -7.26 21.73
N GLY A 111 0.46 -7.10 21.88
CA GLY A 111 -0.14 -6.09 22.74
C GLY A 111 0.36 -6.20 24.19
N ARG A 112 0.35 -7.42 24.78
CA ARG A 112 0.92 -7.65 26.13
C ARG A 112 2.40 -7.27 26.22
N ARG A 113 3.18 -7.59 25.18
CA ARG A 113 4.63 -7.29 25.15
C ARG A 113 4.91 -5.79 25.04
N LEU A 114 4.01 -5.03 24.40
CA LEU A 114 4.15 -3.57 24.21
C LEU A 114 3.33 -2.75 25.23
N GLY A 115 2.58 -3.39 26.13
CA GLY A 115 1.71 -2.71 27.08
C GLY A 115 0.44 -2.12 26.45
N LEU A 116 0.02 -2.54 25.26
CA LEU A 116 -1.15 -2.04 24.53
C LEU A 116 -2.32 -3.04 24.66
N LYS A 117 -3.43 -2.65 25.29
CA LYS A 117 -4.55 -3.56 25.58
C LYS A 117 -5.43 -3.87 24.37
N ASN A 118 -5.56 -2.91 23.46
CA ASN A 118 -6.47 -3.00 22.31
C ASN A 118 -5.71 -2.84 20.99
N LEU A 119 -4.62 -3.60 20.82
CA LEU A 119 -3.83 -3.61 19.60
C LEU A 119 -4.45 -4.54 18.56
N TYR A 120 -4.57 -4.04 17.34
CA TYR A 120 -5.03 -4.78 16.17
C TYR A 120 -4.04 -4.65 15.01
N ILE A 121 -3.92 -5.71 14.21
CA ILE A 121 -3.13 -5.74 12.98
C ILE A 121 -4.07 -5.83 11.78
N LYS A 122 -4.09 -4.81 10.93
CA LYS A 122 -4.71 -4.92 9.60
C LYS A 122 -3.75 -5.64 8.67
N ASN A 123 -4.05 -6.89 8.35
CA ASN A 123 -3.09 -7.82 7.75
C ASN A 123 -3.28 -7.99 6.25
N ASP A 124 -2.65 -7.12 5.44
CA ASP A 124 -2.59 -7.26 3.97
C ASP A 124 -1.41 -8.15 3.50
N ALA A 125 -0.67 -8.79 4.41
CA ALA A 125 0.31 -9.82 4.04
C ALA A 125 -0.35 -11.07 3.42
N VAL A 126 -1.67 -11.22 3.57
CA VAL A 126 -2.48 -12.31 2.99
C VAL A 126 -3.45 -11.84 1.91
N ASN A 127 -3.31 -10.60 1.45
CA ASN A 127 -4.21 -10.05 0.43
C ASN A 127 -4.00 -10.72 -0.93
N MET A 128 -5.09 -10.96 -1.64
CA MET A 128 -5.08 -11.64 -2.95
C MET A 128 -4.96 -10.63 -4.09
N PRO A 129 -4.31 -11.00 -5.22
CA PRO A 129 -3.66 -12.31 -5.52
C PRO A 129 -2.16 -12.33 -5.18
N THR A 130 -1.51 -11.17 -4.92
CA THR A 130 -0.05 -11.08 -4.85
C THR A 130 0.50 -10.80 -3.46
N LEU A 131 -0.28 -11.04 -2.42
CA LEU A 131 0.13 -10.93 -1.02
C LEU A 131 0.62 -9.55 -0.61
N SER A 132 -0.06 -8.48 -1.10
CA SER A 132 0.19 -7.11 -0.66
C SER A 132 -1.01 -6.18 -0.90
N PHE A 133 -1.04 -5.03 -0.19
CA PHE A 133 -2.08 -4.03 -0.38
C PHE A 133 -2.13 -3.44 -1.80
N LYS A 134 -1.08 -3.65 -2.60
CA LYS A 134 -1.03 -3.17 -3.98
C LYS A 134 -2.13 -3.75 -4.85
N ASP A 135 -2.62 -4.92 -4.51
CA ASP A 135 -3.73 -5.56 -5.23
C ASP A 135 -5.00 -4.71 -5.17
N ARG A 136 -5.25 -3.99 -4.06
CA ARG A 136 -6.38 -3.07 -3.90
C ARG A 136 -6.34 -1.93 -4.89
N VAL A 137 -5.21 -1.25 -4.94
CA VAL A 137 -5.03 -0.05 -5.77
C VAL A 137 -4.95 -0.39 -7.25
N VAL A 138 -4.38 -1.54 -7.60
CA VAL A 138 -4.29 -2.01 -8.98
C VAL A 138 -5.64 -2.50 -9.49
N SER A 139 -6.43 -3.22 -8.68
CA SER A 139 -7.80 -3.63 -9.08
C SER A 139 -8.65 -2.42 -9.47
N VAL A 140 -8.59 -1.34 -8.70
CA VAL A 140 -9.29 -0.08 -9.02
C VAL A 140 -8.73 0.56 -10.29
N ALA A 141 -7.40 0.68 -10.40
CA ALA A 141 -6.76 1.32 -11.55
C ALA A 141 -7.04 0.57 -12.87
N LEU A 142 -6.94 -0.77 -12.87
CA LEU A 142 -7.16 -1.56 -14.08
C LEU A 142 -8.64 -1.66 -14.46
N THR A 143 -9.56 -1.69 -13.49
CA THR A 143 -10.98 -1.53 -13.78
C THR A 143 -11.22 -0.20 -14.47
N ARG A 144 -10.67 0.90 -13.93
CA ARG A 144 -10.81 2.21 -14.55
C ARG A 144 -10.12 2.30 -15.90
N ALA A 145 -8.96 1.66 -16.09
CA ALA A 145 -8.28 1.58 -17.38
C ALA A 145 -9.18 0.96 -18.47
N LYS A 146 -9.85 -0.16 -18.15
CA LYS A 146 -10.82 -0.77 -19.08
C LYS A 146 -11.98 0.15 -19.42
N GLU A 147 -12.54 0.85 -18.44
CA GLU A 147 -13.62 1.83 -18.65
C GLU A 147 -13.17 3.00 -19.55
N LEU A 148 -11.90 3.38 -19.46
CA LEU A 148 -11.28 4.40 -20.30
C LEU A 148 -10.83 3.89 -21.68
N GLY A 149 -11.02 2.60 -21.97
CA GLY A 149 -10.71 2.00 -23.27
C GLY A 149 -9.25 1.58 -23.46
N PHE A 150 -8.45 1.53 -22.39
CA PHE A 150 -7.07 1.01 -22.49
C PHE A 150 -7.07 -0.50 -22.73
N THR A 151 -6.28 -0.94 -23.70
CA THR A 151 -5.99 -2.35 -23.98
C THR A 151 -4.65 -2.79 -23.40
N THR A 152 -3.72 -1.84 -23.28
CA THR A 152 -2.37 -2.06 -22.70
C THR A 152 -2.22 -1.26 -21.43
N VAL A 153 -1.79 -1.97 -20.36
CA VAL A 153 -1.52 -1.37 -19.06
C VAL A 153 -0.06 -1.57 -18.66
N SER A 154 0.44 -0.66 -17.82
CA SER A 154 1.86 -0.64 -17.46
C SER A 154 2.09 -0.06 -16.07
N CYS A 155 3.28 -0.29 -15.53
CA CYS A 155 3.81 0.43 -14.38
C CYS A 155 5.34 0.52 -14.39
N ALA A 156 5.87 1.56 -13.74
CA ALA A 156 7.26 1.63 -13.30
C ALA A 156 7.33 1.15 -11.85
N SER A 157 8.01 0.02 -11.56
CA SER A 157 8.03 -0.50 -10.19
C SER A 157 9.17 -1.47 -9.95
N THR A 158 9.62 -1.49 -8.68
CA THR A 158 10.65 -2.40 -8.17
C THR A 158 10.08 -3.50 -7.26
N GLY A 159 8.79 -3.89 -7.39
CA GLY A 159 8.27 -4.93 -6.49
C GLY A 159 6.75 -5.10 -6.50
N ASN A 160 6.10 -4.91 -5.35
CA ASN A 160 4.67 -5.24 -5.14
C ASN A 160 3.71 -4.66 -6.19
N LEU A 161 3.98 -3.44 -6.67
CA LEU A 161 3.15 -2.83 -7.72
C LEU A 161 3.28 -3.59 -9.05
N ALA A 162 4.49 -3.98 -9.43
CA ALA A 162 4.75 -4.75 -10.65
C ALA A 162 4.05 -6.12 -10.61
N ASN A 163 4.21 -6.86 -9.50
CA ASN A 163 3.56 -8.16 -9.31
C ASN A 163 2.05 -8.05 -9.41
N SER A 164 1.46 -7.07 -8.72
CA SER A 164 0.02 -6.84 -8.73
C SER A 164 -0.50 -6.44 -10.12
N THR A 165 0.20 -5.54 -10.83
CA THR A 165 -0.18 -5.12 -12.18
C THR A 165 -0.15 -6.30 -13.15
N ALA A 166 0.91 -7.12 -13.13
CA ALA A 166 1.04 -8.30 -13.97
C ALA A 166 -0.07 -9.33 -13.69
N ALA A 167 -0.32 -9.64 -12.41
CA ALA A 167 -1.33 -10.63 -12.01
C ALA A 167 -2.75 -10.21 -12.42
N ILE A 168 -3.13 -8.98 -12.10
CA ILE A 168 -4.49 -8.49 -12.35
C ILE A 168 -4.71 -8.21 -13.84
N ALA A 169 -3.70 -7.75 -14.58
CA ALA A 169 -3.77 -7.60 -16.03
C ALA A 169 -3.96 -8.96 -16.73
N ALA A 170 -3.22 -10.00 -16.32
CA ALA A 170 -3.38 -11.35 -16.83
C ALA A 170 -4.81 -11.87 -16.59
N HIS A 171 -5.36 -11.72 -15.38
CA HIS A 171 -6.74 -12.07 -15.06
C HIS A 171 -7.76 -11.32 -15.92
N ALA A 172 -7.50 -10.04 -16.19
CA ALA A 172 -8.42 -9.16 -16.91
C ALA A 172 -8.32 -9.27 -18.44
N GLY A 173 -7.36 -10.05 -18.96
CA GLY A 173 -7.07 -10.16 -20.40
C GLY A 173 -6.55 -8.86 -21.01
N LEU A 174 -5.77 -8.08 -20.25
CA LEU A 174 -5.13 -6.85 -20.72
C LEU A 174 -3.67 -7.13 -21.07
N ASP A 175 -3.18 -6.52 -22.14
CA ASP A 175 -1.75 -6.50 -22.43
C ASP A 175 -1.01 -5.78 -21.31
N CYS A 176 0.10 -6.35 -20.84
CA CYS A 176 0.84 -5.82 -19.72
C CYS A 176 2.33 -5.67 -20.03
N THR A 177 2.85 -4.46 -19.80
CA THR A 177 4.29 -4.18 -19.87
C THR A 177 4.76 -3.60 -18.54
N ILE A 178 5.78 -4.22 -17.93
CA ILE A 178 6.36 -3.80 -16.65
C ILE A 178 7.74 -3.21 -16.90
N PHE A 179 7.99 -2.01 -16.37
CA PHE A 179 9.30 -1.38 -16.41
C PHE A 179 9.97 -1.49 -15.03
N ILE A 180 11.19 -2.05 -15.02
CA ILE A 180 12.00 -2.23 -13.80
C ILE A 180 13.41 -1.69 -14.02
N PRO A 181 14.13 -1.29 -12.96
CA PRO A 181 15.58 -1.11 -13.04
C PRO A 181 16.26 -2.43 -13.38
N ALA A 182 17.34 -2.37 -14.17
CA ALA A 182 18.04 -3.57 -14.64
C ALA A 182 18.77 -4.35 -13.52
N ASP A 183 19.04 -3.70 -12.38
CA ASP A 183 19.69 -4.26 -11.19
C ASP A 183 18.72 -4.81 -10.12
N LEU A 184 17.46 -5.08 -10.50
CA LEU A 184 16.44 -5.57 -9.58
C LEU A 184 16.69 -7.04 -9.17
N GLU A 185 16.37 -7.36 -7.91
CA GLU A 185 16.54 -8.70 -7.34
C GLU A 185 15.68 -9.76 -8.07
N ALA A 186 16.28 -10.93 -8.32
CA ALA A 186 15.68 -12.01 -9.13
C ALA A 186 14.30 -12.49 -8.64
N GLY A 187 14.07 -12.54 -7.32
CA GLY A 187 12.79 -12.94 -6.74
C GLY A 187 11.65 -11.98 -7.07
N LYS A 188 11.94 -10.68 -7.14
CA LYS A 188 10.94 -9.67 -7.52
C LYS A 188 10.63 -9.71 -9.01
N VAL A 189 11.64 -9.97 -9.84
CA VAL A 189 11.48 -10.16 -11.28
C VAL A 189 10.61 -11.39 -11.56
N LEU A 190 10.89 -12.52 -10.91
CA LEU A 190 10.12 -13.76 -11.05
C LEU A 190 8.65 -13.56 -10.67
N GLY A 191 8.39 -12.83 -9.58
CA GLY A 191 7.02 -12.51 -9.12
C GLY A 191 6.18 -11.71 -10.11
N SER A 192 6.80 -11.09 -11.14
CA SER A 192 6.10 -10.49 -12.27
C SER A 192 6.08 -11.41 -13.49
N LEU A 193 7.21 -12.03 -13.83
CA LEU A 193 7.34 -12.88 -15.03
C LEU A 193 6.39 -14.07 -15.05
N ILE A 194 6.04 -14.63 -13.88
CA ILE A 194 5.13 -15.79 -13.77
C ILE A 194 3.75 -15.55 -14.41
N TYR A 195 3.32 -14.29 -14.51
CA TYR A 195 2.06 -13.88 -15.14
C TYR A 195 2.21 -13.54 -16.63
N ASN A 196 3.40 -13.78 -17.21
CA ASN A 196 3.71 -13.58 -18.61
C ASN A 196 3.51 -12.14 -19.16
N PRO A 197 3.83 -11.07 -18.42
CA PRO A 197 3.88 -9.73 -18.99
C PRO A 197 5.16 -9.55 -19.82
N THR A 198 5.20 -8.51 -20.65
CA THR A 198 6.47 -8.02 -21.17
C THR A 198 7.22 -7.26 -20.08
N VAL A 199 8.43 -7.68 -19.71
CA VAL A 199 9.26 -7.01 -18.72
C VAL A 199 10.41 -6.28 -19.40
N MET A 200 10.47 -4.96 -19.23
CA MET A 200 11.54 -4.08 -19.72
C MET A 200 12.49 -3.75 -18.57
N ALA A 201 13.70 -4.31 -18.61
CA ALA A 201 14.77 -3.97 -17.68
C ALA A 201 15.51 -2.72 -18.21
N VAL A 202 15.39 -1.61 -17.49
CA VAL A 202 15.93 -0.31 -17.91
C VAL A 202 17.25 -0.04 -17.22
N GLU A 203 18.29 0.24 -17.97
CA GLU A 203 19.58 0.70 -17.45
C GLU A 203 19.43 2.14 -16.96
N GLY A 204 19.34 2.33 -15.65
CA GLY A 204 19.15 3.63 -15.02
C GLY A 204 18.52 3.55 -13.64
N ASN A 205 18.41 4.70 -12.96
CA ASN A 205 17.76 4.79 -11.68
C ASN A 205 16.22 4.91 -11.83
N TYR A 206 15.52 4.80 -10.69
CA TYR A 206 14.06 4.83 -10.65
C TYR A 206 13.45 6.10 -11.26
N ASP A 207 14.09 7.27 -11.11
CA ASP A 207 13.58 8.53 -11.67
C ASP A 207 13.69 8.55 -13.20
N GLN A 208 14.77 7.97 -13.75
CA GLN A 208 14.94 7.80 -15.20
C GLN A 208 13.91 6.83 -15.78
N VAL A 209 13.64 5.72 -15.08
CA VAL A 209 12.58 4.76 -15.46
C VAL A 209 11.22 5.46 -15.48
N ASN A 210 10.88 6.25 -14.45
CA ASN A 210 9.59 6.97 -14.39
C ASN A 210 9.45 7.99 -15.52
N ARG A 211 10.52 8.71 -15.87
CA ARG A 211 10.50 9.67 -16.99
C ARG A 211 10.26 8.96 -18.32
N LEU A 212 10.98 7.86 -18.58
CA LEU A 212 10.74 7.04 -19.78
C LEU A 212 9.29 6.55 -19.83
N CYS A 213 8.75 6.10 -18.71
CA CYS A 213 7.36 5.62 -18.64
C CYS A 213 6.34 6.73 -18.92
N ALA A 214 6.59 7.97 -18.51
CA ALA A 214 5.75 9.11 -18.87
C ALA A 214 5.76 9.37 -20.38
N GLU A 215 6.95 9.36 -21.01
CA GLU A 215 7.10 9.51 -22.46
C GLU A 215 6.40 8.37 -23.24
N VAL A 216 6.50 7.12 -22.74
CA VAL A 216 5.78 5.96 -23.31
C VAL A 216 4.27 6.12 -23.18
N ALA A 217 3.77 6.57 -22.01
CA ALA A 217 2.36 6.81 -21.77
C ALA A 217 1.78 7.79 -22.80
N ASP A 218 2.47 8.91 -23.01
CA ASP A 218 2.05 9.96 -23.94
C ASP A 218 2.11 9.50 -25.40
N ARG A 219 3.19 8.79 -25.77
CA ARG A 219 3.41 8.40 -27.17
C ARG A 219 2.55 7.23 -27.62
N TYR A 220 2.34 6.24 -26.75
CA TYR A 220 1.64 4.98 -27.12
C TYR A 220 0.21 4.91 -26.59
N GLY A 221 -0.21 5.88 -25.77
CA GLY A 221 -1.54 5.89 -25.19
C GLY A 221 -1.79 4.73 -24.22
N TRP A 222 -0.74 4.28 -23.48
CA TRP A 222 -0.87 3.19 -22.51
C TRP A 222 -1.35 3.68 -21.14
N GLY A 223 -2.11 2.81 -20.43
CA GLY A 223 -2.57 3.07 -19.08
C GLY A 223 -1.50 2.75 -18.03
N PHE A 224 -0.76 3.75 -17.55
CA PHE A 224 0.22 3.57 -16.49
C PHE A 224 -0.42 3.78 -15.12
N VAL A 225 -0.47 2.73 -14.30
CA VAL A 225 -1.18 2.74 -13.01
C VAL A 225 -0.64 3.79 -12.04
N ASN A 226 0.65 4.05 -12.04
CA ASN A 226 1.30 5.01 -11.15
C ASN A 226 1.66 6.37 -11.80
N ILE A 227 1.21 6.60 -13.04
CA ILE A 227 1.38 7.86 -13.77
C ILE A 227 -0.01 8.39 -14.15
N ASN A 228 -0.49 8.20 -15.39
CA ASN A 228 -1.73 8.80 -15.86
C ASN A 228 -3.00 8.25 -15.20
N LEU A 229 -2.96 7.06 -14.59
CA LEU A 229 -4.06 6.49 -13.78
C LEU A 229 -3.89 6.72 -12.27
N ARG A 230 -2.85 7.44 -11.82
CA ARG A 230 -2.54 7.65 -10.40
C ARG A 230 -3.70 8.17 -9.55
N PRO A 231 -4.54 9.12 -9.99
CA PRO A 231 -5.68 9.58 -9.19
C PRO A 231 -6.64 8.45 -8.82
N TYR A 232 -6.93 7.55 -9.77
CA TYR A 232 -7.81 6.40 -9.56
C TYR A 232 -7.14 5.29 -8.76
N TYR A 233 -5.88 4.98 -9.10
CA TYR A 233 -5.04 4.03 -8.38
C TYR A 233 -5.02 4.31 -6.87
N SER A 234 -4.76 5.54 -6.47
CA SER A 234 -4.61 5.88 -5.06
C SER A 234 -5.89 5.64 -4.23
N GLU A 235 -7.07 5.76 -4.86
CA GLU A 235 -8.36 5.59 -4.19
C GLU A 235 -8.60 4.16 -3.68
N GLY A 236 -7.98 3.14 -4.28
CA GLY A 236 -8.05 1.76 -3.79
C GLY A 236 -7.51 1.58 -2.36
N SER A 237 -6.57 2.44 -1.93
CA SER A 237 -6.03 2.42 -0.57
C SER A 237 -7.07 2.76 0.52
N LYS A 238 -8.12 3.50 0.19
CA LYS A 238 -9.20 3.86 1.14
C LYS A 238 -9.92 2.62 1.67
N THR A 239 -9.95 1.53 0.90
CA THR A 239 -10.62 0.30 1.29
C THR A 239 -10.02 -0.32 2.57
N LEU A 240 -8.74 -0.07 2.86
CA LEU A 240 -8.13 -0.43 4.14
C LEU A 240 -8.79 0.29 5.33
N ALA A 241 -9.11 1.57 5.18
CA ALA A 241 -9.82 2.33 6.21
C ALA A 241 -11.26 1.82 6.39
N TYR A 242 -11.97 1.59 5.30
CA TYR A 242 -13.35 1.11 5.34
C TYR A 242 -13.48 -0.25 6.02
N GLU A 243 -12.58 -1.19 5.66
CA GLU A 243 -12.54 -2.51 6.28
C GLU A 243 -12.23 -2.44 7.78
N VAL A 244 -11.26 -1.62 8.18
CA VAL A 244 -10.95 -1.43 9.61
C VAL A 244 -12.16 -0.94 10.38
N VAL A 245 -12.87 0.05 9.86
CA VAL A 245 -14.08 0.59 10.50
C VAL A 245 -15.20 -0.45 10.57
N GLU A 246 -15.46 -1.18 9.48
CA GLU A 246 -16.47 -2.24 9.46
C GLU A 246 -16.12 -3.37 10.44
N GLN A 247 -14.86 -3.80 10.46
CA GLN A 247 -14.38 -4.89 11.31
C GLN A 247 -14.26 -4.51 12.79
N LEU A 248 -14.13 -3.22 13.10
CA LEU A 248 -14.25 -2.68 14.47
C LEU A 248 -15.71 -2.42 14.90
N GLY A 249 -16.69 -2.98 14.19
CA GLY A 249 -18.11 -2.79 14.51
C GLY A 249 -18.64 -1.39 14.19
N TRP A 250 -18.18 -0.79 13.08
CA TRP A 250 -18.53 0.54 12.61
C TRP A 250 -18.08 1.65 13.56
N GLN A 251 -16.85 1.52 14.04
CA GLN A 251 -16.19 2.51 14.90
C GLN A 251 -14.82 2.87 14.30
N LEU A 252 -14.44 4.15 14.48
CA LEU A 252 -13.07 4.55 14.17
C LEU A 252 -12.11 3.99 15.24
N PRO A 253 -10.85 3.65 14.91
CA PRO A 253 -9.82 3.45 15.93
C PRO A 253 -9.48 4.76 16.63
N ASP A 254 -8.76 4.71 17.74
CA ASP A 254 -8.26 5.91 18.40
C ASP A 254 -6.91 6.37 17.83
N GLN A 255 -6.09 5.40 17.41
CA GLN A 255 -4.79 5.67 16.81
C GLN A 255 -4.40 4.60 15.78
N VAL A 256 -3.64 5.02 14.79
CA VAL A 256 -3.15 4.14 13.71
C VAL A 256 -1.66 4.31 13.49
N VAL A 257 -0.96 3.22 13.12
CA VAL A 257 0.45 3.23 12.70
C VAL A 257 0.54 2.68 11.29
N ILE A 258 1.02 3.51 10.34
CA ILE A 258 0.97 3.23 8.91
C ILE A 258 2.36 3.41 8.29
N PRO A 259 2.85 2.48 7.44
CA PRO A 259 4.13 2.66 6.77
C PRO A 259 4.04 3.80 5.75
N LEU A 260 5.04 4.68 5.75
CA LEU A 260 5.16 5.84 4.87
C LEU A 260 6.24 5.61 3.81
N ALA A 261 5.82 5.61 2.55
CA ALA A 261 6.69 5.72 1.37
C ALA A 261 6.49 7.10 0.73
N SER A 262 5.69 7.19 -0.34
CA SER A 262 5.29 8.45 -0.98
C SER A 262 4.25 9.26 -0.18
N GLY A 263 3.63 8.70 0.85
CA GLY A 263 2.52 9.28 1.61
C GLY A 263 1.13 8.86 1.14
N SER A 264 0.99 8.26 -0.05
CA SER A 264 -0.32 7.97 -0.66
C SER A 264 -1.20 7.05 0.18
N LEU A 265 -0.68 5.93 0.70
CA LEU A 265 -1.46 5.04 1.57
C LEU A 265 -1.99 5.78 2.80
N TYR A 266 -1.11 6.49 3.49
CA TYR A 266 -1.41 7.22 4.71
C TYR A 266 -2.51 8.27 4.51
N THR A 267 -2.37 9.09 3.47
CA THR A 267 -3.36 10.13 3.13
C THR A 267 -4.70 9.53 2.72
N LYS A 268 -4.71 8.37 2.06
CA LYS A 268 -5.94 7.72 1.61
C LYS A 268 -6.64 6.94 2.72
N VAL A 269 -5.91 6.39 3.69
CA VAL A 269 -6.53 5.84 4.91
C VAL A 269 -7.21 6.96 5.70
N TYR A 270 -6.55 8.12 5.85
CA TYR A 270 -7.17 9.30 6.47
C TYR A 270 -8.44 9.73 5.72
N LYS A 271 -8.36 9.88 4.39
CA LYS A 271 -9.52 10.21 3.54
C LYS A 271 -10.66 9.22 3.74
N GLY A 272 -10.36 7.91 3.78
CA GLY A 272 -11.37 6.87 3.95
C GLY A 272 -12.14 6.99 5.28
N PHE A 273 -11.47 7.27 6.38
CA PHE A 273 -12.13 7.54 7.66
C PHE A 273 -13.02 8.78 7.58
N GLN A 274 -12.49 9.88 7.02
CA GLN A 274 -13.25 11.13 6.86
C GLN A 274 -14.48 10.95 5.95
N GLU A 275 -14.42 10.11 4.93
CA GLU A 275 -15.56 9.83 4.06
C GLU A 275 -16.69 9.11 4.80
N PHE A 276 -16.39 8.11 5.63
CA PHE A 276 -17.41 7.42 6.42
C PHE A 276 -18.06 8.30 7.48
N VAL A 277 -17.29 9.21 8.09
CA VAL A 277 -17.83 10.27 8.96
C VAL A 277 -18.73 11.22 8.17
N LYS A 278 -18.25 11.73 7.04
CA LYS A 278 -18.93 12.73 6.23
C LYS A 278 -20.28 12.25 5.70
N VAL A 279 -20.40 10.97 5.37
CA VAL A 279 -21.67 10.38 4.92
C VAL A 279 -22.53 9.82 6.06
N GLY A 280 -22.10 9.95 7.32
CA GLY A 280 -22.88 9.55 8.50
C GLY A 280 -22.88 8.05 8.77
N LEU A 281 -21.97 7.27 8.19
CA LEU A 281 -21.86 5.84 8.49
C LEU A 281 -21.26 5.57 9.87
N VAL A 282 -20.41 6.46 10.39
CA VAL A 282 -19.81 6.39 11.71
C VAL A 282 -19.82 7.73 12.41
N ALA A 283 -19.80 7.72 13.74
CA ALA A 283 -19.63 8.92 14.53
C ALA A 283 -18.21 9.48 14.35
N ASP A 284 -18.10 10.79 14.31
CA ASP A 284 -16.80 11.48 14.31
C ASP A 284 -16.13 11.37 15.67
N LYS A 285 -14.85 11.07 15.65
CA LYS A 285 -13.95 11.17 16.81
C LYS A 285 -12.51 11.43 16.36
N PRO A 286 -11.67 12.02 17.20
CA PRO A 286 -10.24 12.16 16.91
C PRO A 286 -9.58 10.80 16.69
N VAL A 287 -8.73 10.72 15.66
CA VAL A 287 -7.87 9.55 15.39
C VAL A 287 -6.45 10.06 15.21
N ALA A 288 -5.51 9.62 16.04
CA ALA A 288 -4.10 9.96 15.89
C ALA A 288 -3.47 9.13 14.76
N PHE A 289 -2.86 9.81 13.79
CA PHE A 289 -2.22 9.18 12.63
C PHE A 289 -0.71 9.17 12.80
N HIS A 290 -0.13 8.00 13.11
CA HIS A 290 1.32 7.82 13.20
C HIS A 290 1.89 7.24 11.91
N GLY A 291 3.01 7.80 11.46
CA GLY A 291 3.73 7.38 10.26
C GLY A 291 5.02 6.66 10.59
N ALA A 292 5.34 5.59 9.86
CA ALA A 292 6.55 4.80 10.04
C ALA A 292 7.43 4.85 8.78
N GLN A 293 8.66 5.38 8.88
CA GLN A 293 9.64 5.40 7.80
C GLN A 293 10.90 4.61 8.17
N ALA A 294 11.59 4.05 7.17
CA ALA A 294 12.93 3.51 7.36
C ALA A 294 13.93 4.65 7.54
N GLN A 295 14.80 4.60 8.55
CA GLN A 295 15.76 5.66 8.87
C GLN A 295 16.65 6.04 7.67
N GLY A 296 17.07 5.06 6.87
CA GLY A 296 17.87 5.29 5.68
C GLY A 296 17.11 5.92 4.50
N CYS A 297 15.79 6.17 4.64
CA CYS A 297 14.98 6.93 3.68
C CYS A 297 13.76 7.56 4.39
N ALA A 298 13.97 8.63 5.14
CA ALA A 298 12.97 9.23 6.02
C ALA A 298 12.75 10.73 5.80
N PRO A 299 12.51 11.19 4.55
CA PRO A 299 12.40 12.62 4.27
C PRO A 299 11.20 13.28 4.98
N ILE A 300 10.07 12.54 5.16
CA ILE A 300 8.88 13.06 5.83
C ILE A 300 9.12 13.15 7.34
N ALA A 301 9.70 12.11 7.96
CA ALA A 301 10.03 12.13 9.39
C ALA A 301 11.06 13.22 9.72
N GLN A 302 12.02 13.46 8.84
CA GLN A 302 12.97 14.55 9.00
C GLN A 302 12.26 15.91 8.98
N ALA A 303 11.40 16.16 7.99
CA ALA A 303 10.64 17.40 7.90
C ALA A 303 9.70 17.59 9.10
N PHE A 304 9.07 16.50 9.58
CA PHE A 304 8.21 16.52 10.77
C PHE A 304 8.98 16.95 12.02
N ARG A 305 10.14 16.33 12.26
CA ARG A 305 11.01 16.59 13.43
C ARG A 305 11.57 18.01 13.42
N GLU A 306 11.92 18.50 12.24
CA GLU A 306 12.45 19.87 12.07
C GLU A 306 11.37 20.96 12.00
N GLY A 307 10.09 20.61 12.10
CA GLY A 307 8.97 21.55 12.03
C GLY A 307 8.78 22.21 10.65
N ARG A 308 9.36 21.63 9.58
CA ARG A 308 9.27 22.20 8.23
C ARG A 308 7.94 21.86 7.54
N ASP A 309 7.41 22.80 6.76
CA ASP A 309 6.18 22.62 5.97
C ASP A 309 6.44 22.01 4.58
N PHE A 310 7.67 21.73 4.24
CA PHE A 310 8.08 21.11 2.99
C PHE A 310 8.99 19.91 3.24
N VAL A 311 9.02 18.99 2.28
CA VAL A 311 9.84 17.78 2.33
C VAL A 311 11.00 17.91 1.35
N SER A 312 12.24 17.81 1.83
CA SER A 312 13.43 17.79 0.99
C SER A 312 13.73 16.36 0.53
N PRO A 313 14.04 16.15 -0.75
CA PRO A 313 14.42 14.84 -1.25
C PRO A 313 15.68 14.30 -0.58
N VAL A 314 15.74 12.97 -0.38
CA VAL A 314 16.91 12.25 0.16
C VAL A 314 17.29 11.10 -0.77
N LYS A 315 18.55 10.67 -0.73
CA LYS A 315 18.99 9.46 -1.43
C LYS A 315 18.71 8.25 -0.54
N PRO A 316 17.89 7.28 -0.98
CA PRO A 316 17.57 6.10 -0.19
C PRO A 316 18.78 5.19 0.06
N ASN A 317 18.91 4.69 1.30
CA ASN A 317 19.87 3.68 1.72
C ASN A 317 19.28 2.82 2.84
N THR A 318 18.48 1.84 2.52
CA THR A 318 17.80 0.93 3.47
C THR A 318 17.43 -0.40 2.81
N ILE A 319 17.28 -1.44 3.62
CA ILE A 319 16.75 -2.75 3.21
C ILE A 319 15.25 -2.67 2.87
N ALA A 320 14.52 -1.66 3.37
CA ALA A 320 13.08 -1.51 3.16
C ALA A 320 12.76 -0.89 1.78
N LYS A 321 13.17 -1.58 0.71
CA LYS A 321 13.09 -1.10 -0.68
C LYS A 321 11.69 -0.66 -1.10
N SER A 322 10.63 -1.32 -0.63
CA SER A 322 9.23 -1.01 -1.00
C SER A 322 8.73 0.34 -0.49
N ILE A 323 9.38 0.90 0.55
CA ILE A 323 9.08 2.23 1.12
C ILE A 323 10.22 3.24 0.95
N ALA A 324 11.26 2.89 0.21
CA ALA A 324 12.44 3.72 -0.03
C ALA A 324 12.18 4.77 -1.13
N ILE A 325 11.27 5.70 -0.87
CA ILE A 325 10.91 6.80 -1.78
C ILE A 325 11.56 8.10 -1.28
N GLY A 326 12.65 8.49 -1.92
CA GLY A 326 13.43 9.66 -1.51
C GLY A 326 12.76 11.01 -1.80
N ASN A 327 11.89 11.07 -2.81
CA ASN A 327 11.08 12.26 -3.14
C ASN A 327 9.57 11.91 -3.07
N PRO A 328 8.95 11.99 -1.87
CA PRO A 328 7.58 11.55 -1.65
C PRO A 328 6.55 12.55 -2.19
N ALA A 329 5.82 12.16 -3.22
CA ALA A 329 4.85 13.02 -3.90
C ALA A 329 3.66 13.47 -3.02
N ASP A 330 3.29 12.70 -2.00
CA ASP A 330 2.23 13.04 -1.03
C ASP A 330 2.81 13.40 0.35
N GLY A 331 4.11 13.72 0.42
CA GLY A 331 4.83 13.95 1.69
C GLY A 331 4.30 15.14 2.48
N ILE A 332 4.01 16.27 1.83
CA ILE A 332 3.46 17.48 2.46
C ILE A 332 2.11 17.17 3.11
N TYR A 333 1.23 16.47 2.40
CA TYR A 333 -0.09 16.11 2.92
C TYR A 333 -0.02 15.11 4.08
N ALA A 334 1.00 14.23 4.10
CA ALA A 334 1.23 13.34 5.24
C ALA A 334 1.69 14.13 6.48
N LEU A 335 2.55 15.15 6.32
CA LEU A 335 2.93 16.07 7.39
C LEU A 335 1.73 16.79 7.99
N GLU A 336 0.88 17.37 7.13
CA GLU A 336 -0.33 18.07 7.55
C GLU A 336 -1.26 17.17 8.36
N ILE A 337 -1.51 15.93 7.89
CA ILE A 337 -2.37 14.97 8.58
C ILE A 337 -1.77 14.61 9.95
N ALA A 338 -0.48 14.27 10.03
CA ALA A 338 0.16 13.92 11.30
C ALA A 338 0.02 15.06 12.33
N ARG A 339 0.34 16.28 11.92
CA ARG A 339 0.21 17.47 12.78
C ARG A 339 -1.23 17.74 13.21
N LYS A 340 -2.17 17.73 12.26
CA LYS A 340 -3.59 17.98 12.49
C LYS A 340 -4.22 16.96 13.44
N THR A 341 -3.75 15.73 13.40
CA THR A 341 -4.33 14.62 14.19
C THR A 341 -3.58 14.34 15.49
N GLY A 342 -2.52 15.11 15.80
CA GLY A 342 -1.67 14.85 16.97
C GLY A 342 -0.83 13.58 16.86
N GLY A 343 -0.68 13.02 15.64
CA GLY A 343 0.16 11.86 15.39
C GLY A 343 1.65 12.19 15.35
N GLN A 344 2.47 11.14 15.25
CA GLN A 344 3.93 11.21 15.16
C GLN A 344 4.40 10.59 13.86
N ILE A 345 5.55 11.06 13.32
CA ILE A 345 6.22 10.39 12.20
C ILE A 345 7.60 9.98 12.67
N GLU A 346 7.77 8.68 12.88
CA GLU A 346 8.98 8.10 13.47
C GLU A 346 9.72 7.20 12.48
N THR A 347 10.97 6.87 12.83
CA THR A 347 11.86 6.09 11.98
C THR A 347 12.31 4.80 12.66
N ALA A 348 12.68 3.79 11.86
CA ALA A 348 13.32 2.57 12.32
C ALA A 348 14.60 2.32 11.51
N ALA A 349 15.70 1.98 12.19
CA ALA A 349 16.93 1.53 11.55
C ALA A 349 16.77 0.11 10.97
N ASP A 350 17.60 -0.27 10.00
CA ASP A 350 17.51 -1.59 9.35
C ASP A 350 17.53 -2.78 10.33
N PRO A 351 18.38 -2.80 11.39
CA PRO A 351 18.31 -3.85 12.41
C PRO A 351 16.99 -3.86 13.20
N GLU A 352 16.41 -2.69 13.49
CA GLU A 352 15.11 -2.59 14.17
C GLU A 352 13.98 -3.09 13.26
N ILE A 353 14.08 -2.86 11.94
CA ILE A 353 13.13 -3.39 10.95
C ILE A 353 13.13 -4.91 10.98
N VAL A 354 14.31 -5.54 10.96
CA VAL A 354 14.44 -7.00 11.07
C VAL A 354 13.88 -7.52 12.40
N ALA A 355 14.21 -6.84 13.50
CA ALA A 355 13.66 -7.17 14.82
C ALA A 355 12.13 -7.05 14.86
N GLY A 356 11.56 -6.03 14.20
CA GLY A 356 10.11 -5.85 14.05
C GLY A 356 9.44 -6.97 13.26
N ILE A 357 10.05 -7.46 12.18
CA ILE A 357 9.55 -8.62 11.43
C ILE A 357 9.52 -9.86 12.32
N LYS A 358 10.62 -10.15 13.03
CA LYS A 358 10.73 -11.30 13.95
C LYS A 358 9.71 -11.18 15.08
N LEU A 359 9.60 -10.01 15.71
CA LEU A 359 8.68 -9.77 16.80
C LEU A 359 7.23 -10.09 16.41
N LEU A 360 6.77 -9.61 15.25
CA LEU A 360 5.42 -9.89 14.76
C LEU A 360 5.23 -11.38 14.44
N ALA A 361 6.21 -12.02 13.82
CA ALA A 361 6.14 -13.44 13.50
C ALA A 361 6.11 -14.31 14.77
N GLU A 362 6.94 -14.02 15.77
CA GLU A 362 7.04 -14.76 17.02
C GLU A 362 5.83 -14.59 17.94
N THR A 363 5.16 -13.43 17.86
CA THR A 363 4.00 -13.14 18.71
C THR A 363 2.68 -13.51 18.07
N GLU A 364 2.47 -13.14 16.81
CA GLU A 364 1.15 -13.28 16.14
C GLU A 364 1.17 -14.24 14.94
N GLY A 365 2.31 -14.89 14.63
CA GLY A 365 2.42 -15.79 13.49
C GLY A 365 2.33 -15.10 12.12
N ILE A 366 2.55 -13.80 12.06
CA ILE A 366 2.45 -13.01 10.82
C ILE A 366 3.84 -12.71 10.29
N PHE A 367 4.19 -13.32 9.16
CA PHE A 367 5.44 -13.03 8.45
C PHE A 367 5.22 -11.87 7.48
N THR A 368 5.78 -10.72 7.82
CA THR A 368 5.65 -9.48 7.03
C THR A 368 6.94 -9.11 6.30
N GLU A 369 6.80 -8.35 5.19
CA GLU A 369 7.93 -7.71 4.50
C GLU A 369 8.55 -6.58 5.33
N THR A 370 9.67 -6.01 4.86
CA THR A 370 10.40 -4.94 5.54
C THR A 370 9.56 -3.69 5.83
N ALA A 371 8.56 -3.36 5.01
CA ALA A 371 7.63 -2.26 5.28
C ALA A 371 6.80 -2.51 6.55
N GLY A 372 6.31 -3.74 6.75
CA GLY A 372 5.60 -4.13 7.97
C GLY A 372 6.55 -4.20 9.17
N GLY A 373 7.80 -4.67 8.98
CA GLY A 373 8.83 -4.60 10.01
C GLY A 373 9.08 -3.19 10.48
N THR A 374 9.14 -2.21 9.56
CA THR A 374 9.24 -0.78 9.90
C THR A 374 8.05 -0.31 10.73
N THR A 375 6.83 -0.72 10.36
CA THR A 375 5.61 -0.38 11.13
C THR A 375 5.68 -0.91 12.55
N ILE A 376 6.10 -2.16 12.75
CA ILE A 376 6.17 -2.77 14.08
C ILE A 376 7.31 -2.17 14.92
N ALA A 377 8.45 -1.86 14.32
CA ALA A 377 9.55 -1.21 15.03
C ALA A 377 9.14 0.20 15.52
N VAL A 378 8.45 0.96 14.69
CA VAL A 378 7.92 2.28 15.08
C VAL A 378 6.80 2.15 16.10
N LEU A 379 5.86 1.20 15.96
CA LEU A 379 4.83 0.90 16.95
C LEU A 379 5.45 0.63 18.34
N LYS A 380 6.50 -0.22 18.37
CA LYS A 380 7.24 -0.53 19.60
C LYS A 380 7.85 0.74 20.19
N ARG A 381 8.56 1.55 19.41
CA ARG A 381 9.17 2.81 19.85
C ARG A 381 8.15 3.79 20.44
N LEU A 382 7.01 3.97 19.75
CA LEU A 382 5.94 4.85 20.22
C LEU A 382 5.31 4.37 21.54
N ALA A 383 5.13 3.05 21.70
CA ALA A 383 4.64 2.46 22.94
C ALA A 383 5.65 2.65 24.10
N GLU A 384 6.92 2.33 23.89
CA GLU A 384 7.98 2.44 24.90
C GLU A 384 8.25 3.90 25.32
N SER A 385 8.05 4.86 24.40
CA SER A 385 8.18 6.30 24.70
C SER A 385 6.92 6.94 25.30
N GLY A 386 5.85 6.16 25.51
CA GLY A 386 4.59 6.65 26.07
C GLY A 386 3.80 7.58 25.14
N GLN A 387 4.06 7.51 23.84
CA GLN A 387 3.36 8.31 22.83
C GLN A 387 2.09 7.64 22.30
N LEU A 388 1.83 6.40 22.70
CA LEU A 388 0.56 5.71 22.49
C LEU A 388 -0.18 5.55 23.80
N ASP A 389 -1.49 5.78 23.76
CA ASP A 389 -2.36 5.47 24.90
C ASP A 389 -2.54 3.94 25.01
N PRO A 390 -2.14 3.30 26.14
CA PRO A 390 -2.26 1.87 26.33
C PRO A 390 -3.70 1.31 26.28
N GLU A 391 -4.70 2.11 26.61
CA GLU A 391 -6.11 1.74 26.64
C GLU A 391 -6.79 1.93 25.29
N ALA A 392 -6.20 2.74 24.41
CA ALA A 392 -6.76 3.12 23.13
C ALA A 392 -6.80 1.95 22.11
N VAL A 393 -7.81 1.96 21.25
CA VAL A 393 -7.87 1.05 20.09
C VAL A 393 -6.82 1.46 19.06
N THR A 394 -5.74 0.71 19.00
CA THR A 394 -4.60 0.92 18.09
C THR A 394 -4.66 -0.04 16.93
N VAL A 395 -4.53 0.47 15.69
CA VAL A 395 -4.43 -0.37 14.48
C VAL A 395 -3.10 -0.15 13.78
N ALA A 396 -2.29 -1.20 13.66
CA ALA A 396 -1.06 -1.19 12.86
C ALA A 396 -1.31 -1.86 11.50
N TYR A 397 -0.85 -1.20 10.42
CA TYR A 397 -1.07 -1.67 9.05
C TYR A 397 0.12 -2.47 8.53
N ILE A 398 -0.12 -3.74 8.23
CA ILE A 398 0.85 -4.65 7.60
C ILE A 398 0.49 -4.79 6.14
N THR A 399 1.38 -4.35 5.26
CA THR A 399 1.08 -4.06 3.86
C THR A 399 1.56 -5.11 2.86
N GLY A 400 2.34 -6.10 3.31
CA GLY A 400 2.81 -7.16 2.42
C GLY A 400 3.49 -8.31 3.13
N ASN A 401 3.60 -9.43 2.43
CA ASN A 401 4.10 -10.71 2.94
C ASN A 401 5.63 -10.77 2.95
N GLY A 402 6.20 -11.39 3.98
CA GLY A 402 7.64 -11.57 4.17
C GLY A 402 8.33 -12.44 3.12
N LEU A 403 7.59 -13.32 2.45
CA LEU A 403 8.11 -14.12 1.34
C LEU A 403 8.63 -13.27 0.17
N LYS A 404 8.28 -11.99 0.12
CA LYS A 404 8.73 -11.05 -0.92
C LYS A 404 10.10 -10.42 -0.62
N THR A 405 10.59 -10.53 0.61
CA THR A 405 11.85 -9.92 1.08
C THR A 405 12.59 -10.87 2.03
N GLN A 406 12.67 -12.15 1.69
CA GLN A 406 13.30 -13.19 2.51
C GLN A 406 14.76 -12.88 2.81
N GLU A 407 15.48 -12.31 1.85
CA GLU A 407 16.87 -11.90 1.96
C GLU A 407 17.14 -10.93 3.13
N ALA A 408 16.14 -10.16 3.52
CA ALA A 408 16.27 -9.21 4.64
C ALA A 408 16.32 -9.91 6.01
N VAL A 409 15.74 -11.09 6.14
CA VAL A 409 15.65 -11.83 7.43
C VAL A 409 16.51 -13.10 7.44
N GLN A 410 16.85 -13.66 6.29
CA GLN A 410 17.59 -14.92 6.17
C GLN A 410 18.89 -14.95 7.01
N PRO A 411 19.71 -13.87 7.05
CA PRO A 411 20.91 -13.85 7.89
C PRO A 411 20.65 -13.80 9.40
N HIS A 412 19.39 -13.53 9.81
CA HIS A 412 19.00 -13.27 11.20
C HIS A 412 18.06 -14.32 11.80
N VAL A 413 17.87 -15.44 11.10
CA VAL A 413 17.10 -16.60 11.57
C VAL A 413 18.01 -17.82 11.73
N GLY A 414 17.60 -18.77 12.58
CA GLY A 414 18.36 -19.99 12.83
C GLY A 414 18.43 -20.92 11.61
N HIS A 415 19.29 -21.90 11.71
CA HIS A 415 19.44 -22.96 10.70
C HIS A 415 18.78 -24.26 11.17
N PRO A 416 18.25 -25.09 10.24
CA PRO A 416 17.74 -26.40 10.59
C PRO A 416 18.85 -27.29 11.22
N LEU A 417 18.49 -28.00 12.28
CA LEU A 417 19.36 -29.05 12.84
C LEU A 417 19.21 -30.31 11.98
N VAL A 418 20.29 -30.72 11.32
CA VAL A 418 20.30 -31.94 10.53
C VAL A 418 20.49 -33.13 11.44
N ILE A 419 19.54 -34.07 11.40
CA ILE A 419 19.55 -35.31 12.19
C ILE A 419 19.39 -36.54 11.30
N SER A 420 19.84 -37.71 11.75
CA SER A 420 19.44 -38.98 11.14
C SER A 420 18.05 -39.41 11.63
N PRO A 421 17.33 -40.30 10.92
CA PRO A 421 15.99 -40.73 11.31
C PRO A 421 16.08 -41.79 12.46
N LYS A 422 16.76 -41.40 13.55
CA LYS A 422 16.93 -42.20 14.77
C LYS A 422 16.61 -41.35 15.98
N LEU A 423 15.96 -41.97 16.98
CA LEU A 423 15.54 -41.29 18.21
C LEU A 423 16.76 -40.69 18.95
N GLU A 424 17.84 -41.44 19.06
CA GLU A 424 19.08 -40.96 19.71
C GLU A 424 19.64 -39.68 19.07
N SER A 425 19.58 -39.57 17.73
CA SER A 425 20.03 -38.38 17.00
C SER A 425 19.12 -37.18 17.25
N PHE A 426 17.81 -37.40 17.37
CA PHE A 426 16.85 -36.37 17.77
C PHE A 426 17.09 -35.87 19.20
N GLU A 427 17.29 -36.81 20.16
CA GLU A 427 17.49 -36.45 21.57
C GLU A 427 18.77 -35.61 21.74
N GLN A 428 19.88 -35.99 21.08
CA GLN A 428 21.13 -35.24 21.09
C GLN A 428 20.95 -33.83 20.46
N ALA A 429 20.20 -33.71 19.38
CA ALA A 429 19.94 -32.41 18.74
C ALA A 429 19.05 -31.54 19.62
N LEU A 430 18.05 -32.12 20.28
CA LEU A 430 17.15 -31.40 21.20
C LEU A 430 17.90 -30.82 22.39
N GLU A 431 18.84 -31.59 22.95
CA GLU A 431 19.69 -31.14 24.06
C GLU A 431 20.61 -29.99 23.66
N ARG A 432 21.21 -30.06 22.47
CA ARG A 432 21.99 -28.94 21.91
C ARG A 432 21.15 -27.68 21.70
N ALA A 433 19.94 -27.81 21.15
CA ALA A 433 19.02 -26.68 20.96
C ALA A 433 18.67 -25.98 22.28
N ARG A 434 18.36 -26.77 23.33
CA ARG A 434 18.07 -26.24 24.68
C ARG A 434 19.28 -25.54 25.32
N THR A 435 20.46 -25.99 25.02
CA THR A 435 21.71 -25.39 25.55
C THR A 435 21.97 -24.04 24.85
N LEU A 436 21.74 -23.94 23.53
CA LEU A 436 21.88 -22.68 22.79
C LEU A 436 20.87 -21.65 23.26
N GLU A 437 19.60 -22.02 23.42
CA GLU A 437 18.56 -21.10 23.97
C GLU A 437 18.96 -20.56 25.36
N ARG A 438 19.56 -21.35 26.21
CA ARG A 438 20.03 -20.89 27.55
C ARG A 438 21.19 -19.92 27.46
N LEU A 439 22.09 -20.05 26.49
CA LEU A 439 23.21 -19.15 26.28
C LEU A 439 22.73 -17.79 25.74
N ASP A 440 21.82 -17.80 24.76
CA ASP A 440 21.19 -16.57 24.22
C ASP A 440 20.44 -15.79 25.32
N TRP A 441 19.78 -16.47 26.28
CA TRP A 441 19.13 -15.84 27.43
C TRP A 441 20.12 -15.21 28.40
N GLN A 442 21.31 -15.79 28.57
CA GLN A 442 22.32 -15.24 29.47
C GLN A 442 23.00 -13.99 28.87
N GLU A 443 23.26 -13.98 27.56
CA GLU A 443 23.80 -12.80 26.87
C GLU A 443 22.82 -11.65 26.75
N ALA A 444 21.52 -11.93 26.65
CA ALA A 444 20.46 -10.90 26.63
C ALA A 444 20.14 -10.29 28.01
N SER A 445 20.72 -10.85 29.10
CA SER A 445 20.45 -10.44 30.49
C SER A 445 21.61 -9.66 31.11
N VAL A 446 22.69 -9.39 30.36
CA VAL A 446 23.84 -8.56 30.72
C VAL A 446 23.78 -7.23 29.94
#